data_f8b0981c13356aef1ee791d0fa55255e
#
_entry.id   f8b0981c13356aef1ee791d0fa55255e
#
_cell.length_a   1.000
_cell.length_b   1.000
_cell.length_c   1.000
_cell.angle_alpha   90.00
_cell.angle_beta   90.00
_cell.angle_gamma   90.00
#
_symmetry.space_group_name_H-M   'P 1'
#
loop_
_entity.id
_entity.type
_entity.pdbx_description
1 polymer ?
#
loop_
_entity_poly.entity_id
_entity_poly.type
_entity_poly.pdbx_seq_one_letter_code
_entity_poly.pdbx_strand_id
1 'polypeptide(L)'
;MSESKQAAEVGKSNPLLGLDLERLEHEMLTYHQWLDERADDAYRIAEQARQLGFDHKDRVEIPRASDLAGRTEKLLIEHLEGYEVADDIRALLDEHDRETTSIIIAQSVARGFREQGFDLEKSIDVGLRVGLAVLTEAVLVAPLEGISEVRLLNNVDGSQFVSVHFAGPIRAAGGTAQALAVLIADMIRRELNIGHYQPTDPEVERVKEEFGLYRGNLQ
;
A
#
# COMPACT_ATOMS: atom_id res chain seq x y z
N MET A 1 36.55 21.22 -14.79
CA MET A 1 35.54 22.28 -14.66
C MET A 1 34.79 22.60 -15.96
N SER A 2 34.67 21.67 -16.93
CA SER A 2 33.97 21.91 -18.21
C SER A 2 32.75 21.01 -18.45
N GLU A 3 32.62 19.90 -17.77
CA GLU A 3 31.49 18.97 -17.98
C GLU A 3 30.21 19.34 -17.22
N SER A 4 30.30 20.02 -16.08
CA SER A 4 29.12 20.46 -15.31
C SER A 4 28.41 21.67 -15.91
N LYS A 5 29.01 22.42 -16.84
CA LYS A 5 28.34 23.51 -17.54
C LYS A 5 27.59 23.07 -18.80
N GLN A 6 27.99 21.94 -19.41
CA GLN A 6 27.31 21.40 -20.59
C GLN A 6 25.99 20.67 -20.23
N ALA A 7 25.91 20.10 -19.05
CA ALA A 7 24.66 19.43 -18.59
C ALA A 7 23.53 20.41 -18.26
N ALA A 8 23.88 21.67 -17.93
CA ALA A 8 22.88 22.70 -17.58
C ALA A 8 22.27 23.42 -18.80
N GLU A 9 22.86 23.32 -19.97
CA GLU A 9 22.34 23.93 -21.21
C GLU A 9 21.48 23.00 -22.07
N VAL A 10 21.47 21.69 -21.80
CA VAL A 10 20.70 20.70 -22.57
C VAL A 10 19.21 20.69 -22.20
N GLY A 11 18.81 21.42 -21.13
CA GLY A 11 17.44 21.42 -20.60
C GLY A 11 16.47 22.43 -21.25
N LYS A 12 16.90 23.33 -22.13
CA LYS A 12 16.11 24.53 -22.46
C LYS A 12 15.27 24.47 -23.72
N SER A 13 15.51 23.56 -24.64
CA SER A 13 14.60 23.25 -25.76
C SER A 13 14.93 21.91 -26.38
N ASN A 14 13.92 21.10 -26.72
CA ASN A 14 14.12 19.92 -27.55
C ASN A 14 13.82 20.29 -29.01
N PRO A 15 14.83 20.51 -29.86
CA PRO A 15 14.64 20.98 -31.23
C PRO A 15 13.88 19.99 -32.12
N LEU A 16 13.75 18.71 -31.70
CA LEU A 16 13.03 17.67 -32.44
C LEU A 16 11.51 17.73 -32.24
N LEU A 17 11.02 18.43 -31.19
CA LEU A 17 9.59 18.51 -30.89
C LEU A 17 9.04 19.93 -31.01
N GLY A 18 9.87 20.97 -31.24
CA GLY A 18 9.43 22.38 -31.29
C GLY A 18 8.77 22.86 -29.99
N LEU A 19 9.04 22.19 -28.86
CA LEU A 19 8.47 22.51 -27.55
C LEU A 19 9.36 23.47 -26.79
N ASP A 20 8.79 24.55 -26.30
CA ASP A 20 9.40 25.44 -25.32
C ASP A 20 9.25 24.84 -23.91
N LEU A 21 10.29 24.17 -23.43
CA LEU A 21 10.26 23.47 -22.15
C LEU A 21 10.13 24.42 -20.95
N GLU A 22 10.72 25.61 -21.01
CA GLU A 22 10.60 26.60 -19.93
C GLU A 22 9.15 27.11 -19.81
N ARG A 23 8.49 27.33 -20.92
CA ARG A 23 7.09 27.71 -20.96
C ARG A 23 6.18 26.59 -20.44
N LEU A 24 6.41 25.35 -20.86
CA LEU A 24 5.66 24.18 -20.40
C LEU A 24 5.82 23.97 -18.89
N GLU A 25 7.04 24.09 -18.38
CA GLU A 25 7.31 23.99 -16.95
C GLU A 25 6.55 25.06 -16.15
N HIS A 26 6.58 26.32 -16.62
CA HIS A 26 5.83 27.40 -16.02
C HIS A 26 4.30 27.19 -16.07
N GLU A 27 3.77 26.75 -17.19
CA GLU A 27 2.34 26.43 -17.35
C GLU A 27 1.93 25.25 -16.43
N MET A 28 2.76 24.23 -16.30
CA MET A 28 2.53 23.11 -15.38
C MET A 28 2.54 23.56 -13.92
N LEU A 29 3.52 24.37 -13.50
CA LEU A 29 3.58 24.89 -12.14
C LEU A 29 2.34 25.73 -11.82
N THR A 30 1.92 26.60 -12.73
CA THR A 30 0.71 27.41 -12.57
C THR A 30 -0.54 26.54 -12.45
N TYR A 31 -0.63 25.47 -13.25
CA TYR A 31 -1.74 24.52 -13.18
C TYR A 31 -1.74 23.75 -11.86
N HIS A 32 -0.59 23.31 -11.38
CA HIS A 32 -0.49 22.64 -10.07
C HIS A 32 -0.88 23.58 -8.92
N GLN A 33 -0.46 24.82 -8.94
CA GLN A 33 -0.88 25.82 -7.95
C GLN A 33 -2.40 26.01 -7.96
N TRP A 34 -3.00 26.12 -9.14
CA TRP A 34 -4.46 26.21 -9.27
C TRP A 34 -5.18 24.96 -8.74
N LEU A 35 -4.64 23.75 -8.99
CA LEU A 35 -5.18 22.49 -8.45
C LEU A 35 -5.12 22.48 -6.91
N ASP A 36 -3.99 22.92 -6.34
CA ASP A 36 -3.82 22.98 -4.89
C ASP A 36 -4.83 23.94 -4.24
N GLU A 37 -5.05 25.13 -4.83
CA GLU A 37 -6.05 26.07 -4.35
C GLU A 37 -7.49 25.48 -4.41
N ARG A 38 -7.83 24.77 -5.48
CA ARG A 38 -9.14 24.09 -5.59
C ARG A 38 -9.29 22.96 -4.57
N ALA A 39 -8.23 22.20 -4.34
CA ALA A 39 -8.23 21.18 -3.32
C ALA A 39 -8.40 21.77 -1.92
N ASP A 40 -7.68 22.86 -1.60
CA ASP A 40 -7.81 23.55 -0.31
C ASP A 40 -9.24 24.06 -0.07
N ASP A 41 -9.86 24.64 -1.09
CA ASP A 41 -11.26 25.07 -1.03
C ASP A 41 -12.21 23.89 -0.74
N ALA A 42 -12.02 22.75 -1.40
CA ALA A 42 -12.83 21.56 -1.20
C ALA A 42 -12.66 20.98 0.22
N TYR A 43 -11.42 20.89 0.72
CA TYR A 43 -11.14 20.45 2.09
C TYR A 43 -11.77 21.38 3.12
N ARG A 44 -11.68 22.69 2.95
CA ARG A 44 -12.29 23.67 3.84
C ARG A 44 -13.81 23.51 3.93
N ILE A 45 -14.48 23.27 2.79
CA ILE A 45 -15.93 23.02 2.74
C ILE A 45 -16.26 21.72 3.48
N ALA A 46 -15.50 20.64 3.25
CA ALA A 46 -15.70 19.36 3.90
C ALA A 46 -15.51 19.46 5.42
N GLU A 47 -14.49 20.16 5.88
CA GLU A 47 -14.25 20.39 7.31
C GLU A 47 -15.39 21.19 7.97
N GLN A 48 -15.88 22.24 7.30
CA GLN A 48 -17.03 23.01 7.79
C GLN A 48 -18.30 22.14 7.87
N ALA A 49 -18.54 21.30 6.88
CA ALA A 49 -19.68 20.38 6.90
C ALA A 49 -19.60 19.40 8.09
N ARG A 50 -18.43 18.89 8.41
CA ARG A 50 -18.20 18.02 9.58
C ARG A 50 -18.41 18.75 10.89
N GLN A 51 -17.87 19.95 11.04
CA GLN A 51 -18.05 20.77 12.23
C GLN A 51 -19.55 21.09 12.49
N LEU A 52 -20.33 21.17 11.44
CA LEU A 52 -21.79 21.39 11.52
C LEU A 52 -22.60 20.09 11.68
N GLY A 53 -21.94 18.93 11.72
CA GLY A 53 -22.58 17.62 11.87
C GLY A 53 -23.30 17.12 10.62
N PHE A 54 -22.98 17.63 9.43
CA PHE A 54 -23.55 17.15 8.16
C PHE A 54 -22.87 15.88 7.63
N ASP A 55 -21.73 15.49 8.20
CA ASP A 55 -21.06 14.24 7.92
C ASP A 55 -20.94 13.43 9.22
N HIS A 56 -21.17 12.12 9.13
CA HIS A 56 -21.05 11.21 10.28
C HIS A 56 -19.60 10.84 10.59
N LYS A 57 -18.68 11.04 9.65
CA LYS A 57 -17.24 10.86 9.84
C LYS A 57 -16.58 12.18 10.22
N ASP A 58 -15.70 12.15 11.19
CA ASP A 58 -14.96 13.32 11.67
C ASP A 58 -13.69 13.61 10.85
N ARG A 59 -13.27 12.68 9.98
CA ARG A 59 -12.05 12.79 9.16
C ARG A 59 -12.32 12.64 7.67
N VAL A 60 -11.44 13.26 6.87
CA VAL A 60 -11.44 13.11 5.41
C VAL A 60 -10.88 11.73 5.04
N GLU A 61 -11.57 11.00 4.17
CA GLU A 61 -11.17 9.65 3.75
C GLU A 61 -9.85 9.62 2.96
N ILE A 62 -9.58 10.68 2.18
CA ILE A 62 -8.35 10.79 1.38
C ILE A 62 -7.50 11.94 1.95
N PRO A 63 -6.50 11.63 2.78
CA PRO A 63 -5.67 12.66 3.39
C PRO A 63 -4.71 13.29 2.36
N ARG A 64 -4.50 14.61 2.45
CA ARG A 64 -3.42 15.27 1.72
C ARG A 64 -2.08 14.94 2.34
N ALA A 65 -1.12 14.60 1.49
CA ALA A 65 0.26 14.34 1.89
C ALA A 65 1.22 14.79 0.77
N SER A 66 2.41 15.20 1.14
CA SER A 66 3.44 15.66 0.20
C SER A 66 4.13 14.50 -0.55
N ASP A 67 4.11 13.32 0.03
CA ASP A 67 4.78 12.14 -0.49
C ASP A 67 4.02 10.85 -0.17
N LEU A 68 4.51 9.73 -0.70
CA LEU A 68 3.94 8.40 -0.48
C LEU A 68 3.99 8.00 0.99
N ALA A 69 5.08 8.30 1.69
CA ALA A 69 5.26 7.94 3.09
C ALA A 69 4.23 8.63 3.99
N GLY A 70 4.11 9.94 3.88
CA GLY A 70 3.11 10.70 4.63
C GLY A 70 1.67 10.34 4.25
N ARG A 71 1.42 9.96 2.98
CA ARG A 71 0.10 9.46 2.55
C ARG A 71 -0.22 8.13 3.21
N THR A 72 0.73 7.19 3.21
CA THR A 72 0.56 5.87 3.85
C THR A 72 0.22 6.01 5.32
N GLU A 73 0.97 6.81 6.07
CA GLU A 73 0.74 7.03 7.49
C GLU A 73 -0.62 7.66 7.78
N LYS A 74 -0.97 8.72 7.06
CA LYS A 74 -2.27 9.39 7.23
C LYS A 74 -3.45 8.52 6.84
N LEU A 75 -3.30 7.71 5.78
CA LEU A 75 -4.33 6.76 5.33
C LEU A 75 -4.62 5.70 6.39
N LEU A 76 -3.59 5.21 7.05
CA LEU A 76 -3.68 4.12 8.02
C LEU A 76 -3.69 4.60 9.49
N ILE A 77 -3.92 5.88 9.75
CA ILE A 77 -3.79 6.47 11.09
C ILE A 77 -4.63 5.75 12.16
N GLU A 78 -5.82 5.24 11.80
CA GLU A 78 -6.69 4.48 12.70
C GLU A 78 -6.15 3.07 12.98
N HIS A 79 -5.46 2.46 12.02
CA HIS A 79 -4.83 1.15 12.18
C HIS A 79 -3.52 1.23 12.95
N LEU A 80 -2.77 2.31 12.77
CA LEU A 80 -1.45 2.51 13.35
C LEU A 80 -1.47 2.82 14.86
N GLU A 81 -2.60 3.27 15.40
CA GLU A 81 -2.78 3.54 16.84
C GLU A 81 -1.66 4.43 17.45
N GLY A 82 -1.18 5.39 16.67
CA GLY A 82 -0.10 6.29 17.06
C GLY A 82 1.31 5.80 16.73
N TYR A 83 1.46 4.66 16.08
CA TYR A 83 2.75 4.21 15.55
C TYR A 83 3.11 5.01 14.29
N GLU A 84 4.26 5.66 14.30
CA GLU A 84 4.76 6.47 13.18
C GLU A 84 5.53 5.60 12.20
N VAL A 85 5.27 5.73 10.89
CA VAL A 85 5.91 4.93 9.83
C VAL A 85 6.50 5.77 8.71
N ALA A 86 6.16 7.06 8.63
CA ALA A 86 6.50 7.88 7.47
C ALA A 86 8.02 8.06 7.31
N ASP A 87 8.76 8.28 8.38
CA ASP A 87 10.21 8.48 8.30
C ASP A 87 10.95 7.19 7.96
N ASP A 88 10.49 6.05 8.49
CA ASP A 88 11.04 4.75 8.13
C ASP A 88 10.80 4.41 6.64
N ILE A 89 9.60 4.71 6.13
CA ILE A 89 9.29 4.52 4.71
C ILE A 89 10.19 5.40 3.83
N ARG A 90 10.42 6.67 4.20
CA ARG A 90 11.32 7.57 3.45
C ARG A 90 12.74 7.02 3.41
N ALA A 91 13.29 6.65 4.56
CA ALA A 91 14.62 6.08 4.66
C ALA A 91 14.77 4.82 3.79
N LEU A 92 13.77 3.94 3.80
CA LEU A 92 13.79 2.74 2.97
C LEU A 92 13.67 3.04 1.47
N LEU A 93 12.88 4.03 1.06
CA LEU A 93 12.74 4.44 -0.35
C LEU A 93 13.99 5.12 -0.90
N ASP A 94 14.84 5.69 -0.04
CA ASP A 94 16.13 6.23 -0.45
C ASP A 94 17.16 5.12 -0.77
N GLU A 95 17.00 3.93 -0.20
CA GLU A 95 17.93 2.80 -0.34
C GLU A 95 17.41 1.67 -1.24
N HIS A 96 16.09 1.54 -1.37
CA HIS A 96 15.43 0.40 -2.02
C HIS A 96 14.34 0.86 -2.99
N ASP A 97 13.99 -0.03 -3.92
CA ASP A 97 12.77 0.12 -4.70
C ASP A 97 11.51 -0.02 -3.84
N ARG A 98 10.39 0.40 -4.41
CA ARG A 98 9.10 0.39 -3.71
C ARG A 98 8.65 -1.02 -3.29
N GLU A 99 8.90 -2.00 -4.12
CA GLU A 99 8.54 -3.39 -3.88
C GLU A 99 9.31 -3.96 -2.69
N THR A 100 10.61 -3.75 -2.64
CA THR A 100 11.47 -4.14 -1.51
C THR A 100 11.10 -3.35 -0.26
N THR A 101 10.91 -2.04 -0.35
CA THR A 101 10.46 -1.18 0.75
C THR A 101 9.15 -1.69 1.35
N SER A 102 8.18 -2.07 0.50
CA SER A 102 6.88 -2.57 0.98
C SER A 102 7.00 -3.81 1.87
N ILE A 103 7.91 -4.71 1.53
CA ILE A 103 8.15 -5.94 2.31
C ILE A 103 8.86 -5.62 3.62
N ILE A 104 9.94 -4.82 3.56
CA ILE A 104 10.75 -4.49 4.76
C ILE A 104 9.91 -3.72 5.77
N ILE A 105 9.18 -2.70 5.34
CA ILE A 105 8.34 -1.91 6.25
C ILE A 105 7.22 -2.75 6.85
N ALA A 106 6.59 -3.63 6.08
CA ALA A 106 5.56 -4.53 6.58
C ALA A 106 6.07 -5.43 7.72
N GLN A 107 7.25 -6.02 7.57
CA GLN A 107 7.89 -6.83 8.60
C GLN A 107 8.28 -5.99 9.82
N SER A 108 8.86 -4.82 9.61
CA SER A 108 9.25 -3.90 10.68
C SER A 108 8.07 -3.46 11.53
N VAL A 109 6.97 -3.04 10.90
CA VAL A 109 5.74 -2.62 11.58
C VAL A 109 5.12 -3.78 12.35
N ALA A 110 5.01 -4.97 11.75
CA ALA A 110 4.47 -6.14 12.43
C ALA A 110 5.27 -6.52 13.68
N ARG A 111 6.60 -6.46 13.60
CA ARG A 111 7.49 -6.67 14.75
C ARG A 111 7.31 -5.59 15.82
N GLY A 112 7.31 -4.30 15.42
CA GLY A 112 7.13 -3.18 16.33
C GLY A 112 5.82 -3.23 17.10
N PHE A 113 4.73 -3.63 16.46
CA PHE A 113 3.43 -3.85 17.10
C PHE A 113 3.50 -4.98 18.13
N ARG A 114 4.20 -6.08 17.82
CA ARG A 114 4.43 -7.18 18.78
C ARG A 114 5.22 -6.72 19.98
N GLU A 115 6.25 -5.91 19.79
CA GLU A 115 7.09 -5.35 20.87
C GLU A 115 6.30 -4.39 21.77
N GLN A 116 5.30 -3.70 21.21
CA GLN A 116 4.37 -2.87 21.99
C GLN A 116 3.27 -3.67 22.72
N GLY A 117 3.19 -4.99 22.51
CA GLY A 117 2.28 -5.87 23.24
C GLY A 117 0.95 -6.16 22.52
N PHE A 118 0.76 -5.71 21.29
CA PHE A 118 -0.40 -6.10 20.48
C PHE A 118 -0.37 -7.60 20.17
N ASP A 119 -1.54 -8.21 19.92
CA ASP A 119 -1.62 -9.61 19.53
C ASP A 119 -1.05 -9.85 18.12
N LEU A 120 -0.86 -11.13 17.77
CA LEU A 120 -0.27 -11.51 16.49
C LEU A 120 -1.15 -11.12 15.30
N GLU A 121 -2.45 -11.32 15.38
CA GLU A 121 -3.40 -11.03 14.30
C GLU A 121 -3.39 -9.53 13.96
N LYS A 122 -3.49 -8.67 14.98
CA LYS A 122 -3.40 -7.21 14.82
C LYS A 122 -2.05 -6.78 14.26
N SER A 123 -0.95 -7.34 14.77
CA SER A 123 0.39 -7.01 14.31
C SER A 123 0.59 -7.35 12.83
N ILE A 124 0.10 -8.51 12.40
CA ILE A 124 0.16 -8.93 11.00
C ILE A 124 -0.76 -8.06 10.14
N ASP A 125 -1.99 -7.79 10.59
CA ASP A 125 -2.95 -6.97 9.86
C ASP A 125 -2.41 -5.57 9.56
N VAL A 126 -1.86 -4.90 10.58
CA VAL A 126 -1.30 -3.54 10.39
C VAL A 126 -0.07 -3.57 9.50
N GLY A 127 0.88 -4.49 9.72
CA GLY A 127 2.06 -4.64 8.86
C GLY A 127 1.68 -4.89 7.40
N LEU A 128 0.71 -5.79 7.16
CA LEU A 128 0.21 -6.10 5.81
C LEU A 128 -0.41 -4.87 5.13
N ARG A 129 -1.24 -4.10 5.86
CA ARG A 129 -1.86 -2.88 5.33
C ARG A 129 -0.84 -1.82 4.98
N VAL A 130 0.18 -1.61 5.82
CA VAL A 130 1.27 -0.65 5.55
C VAL A 130 2.05 -1.09 4.31
N GLY A 131 2.45 -2.36 4.21
CA GLY A 131 3.14 -2.87 3.03
C GLY A 131 2.32 -2.70 1.75
N LEU A 132 1.02 -3.03 1.79
CA LEU A 132 0.13 -2.84 0.65
C LEU A 132 -0.06 -1.37 0.28
N ALA A 133 -0.15 -0.47 1.26
CA ALA A 133 -0.27 0.96 1.00
C ALA A 133 0.96 1.50 0.27
N VAL A 134 2.17 1.12 0.69
CA VAL A 134 3.41 1.48 -0.01
C VAL A 134 3.42 0.91 -1.42
N LEU A 135 3.09 -0.38 -1.58
CA LEU A 135 3.14 -1.09 -2.86
C LEU A 135 2.14 -0.54 -3.88
N THR A 136 0.96 -0.16 -3.44
CA THR A 136 -0.15 0.35 -4.28
C THR A 136 -0.23 1.88 -4.32
N GLU A 137 0.82 2.59 -3.92
CA GLU A 137 0.87 4.05 -3.86
C GLU A 137 -0.25 4.67 -3.01
N ALA A 138 -0.59 3.98 -1.94
CA ALA A 138 -1.67 4.35 -1.02
C ALA A 138 -3.04 4.53 -1.71
N VAL A 139 -3.33 3.69 -2.71
CA VAL A 139 -4.67 3.56 -3.26
C VAL A 139 -5.57 2.89 -2.22
N LEU A 140 -6.67 3.53 -1.85
CA LEU A 140 -7.55 3.16 -0.74
C LEU A 140 -7.99 1.69 -0.71
N VAL A 141 -8.33 1.15 -1.87
CA VAL A 141 -9.03 -0.13 -1.98
C VAL A 141 -8.20 -1.31 -1.43
N ALA A 142 -6.91 -1.39 -1.75
CA ALA A 142 -6.11 -2.54 -1.35
C ALA A 142 -5.81 -2.57 0.16
N PRO A 143 -5.24 -1.50 0.77
CA PRO A 143 -4.86 -1.53 2.18
C PRO A 143 -6.02 -1.38 3.16
N LEU A 144 -7.11 -0.69 2.79
CA LEU A 144 -8.24 -0.45 3.70
C LEU A 144 -9.40 -1.41 3.45
N GLU A 145 -10.00 -1.34 2.27
CA GLU A 145 -11.23 -2.06 1.97
C GLU A 145 -10.99 -3.48 1.44
N GLY A 146 -9.78 -3.77 0.98
CA GLY A 146 -9.43 -5.03 0.35
C GLY A 146 -9.23 -6.19 1.32
N ILE A 147 -8.89 -5.89 2.58
CA ILE A 147 -8.66 -6.88 3.62
C ILE A 147 -9.76 -6.74 4.66
N SER A 148 -10.56 -7.79 4.84
CA SER A 148 -11.60 -7.81 5.87
C SER A 148 -11.03 -8.15 7.24
N GLU A 149 -10.12 -9.12 7.30
CA GLU A 149 -9.46 -9.55 8.54
C GLU A 149 -8.23 -10.41 8.26
N VAL A 150 -7.36 -10.49 9.25
CA VAL A 150 -6.27 -11.47 9.31
C VAL A 150 -6.50 -12.37 10.51
N ARG A 151 -6.36 -13.68 10.35
CA ARG A 151 -6.54 -14.66 11.42
C ARG A 151 -5.35 -15.62 11.51
N LEU A 152 -5.12 -16.11 12.71
CA LEU A 152 -4.26 -17.27 12.96
C LEU A 152 -5.13 -18.52 13.07
N LEU A 153 -4.94 -19.44 12.15
CA LEU A 153 -5.64 -20.72 12.13
C LEU A 153 -4.66 -21.86 12.43
N ASN A 154 -5.20 -23.02 12.82
CA ASN A 154 -4.38 -24.18 13.13
C ASN A 154 -4.35 -25.16 11.96
N ASN A 155 -3.18 -25.65 11.64
CA ASN A 155 -2.96 -26.82 10.80
C ASN A 155 -3.42 -28.11 11.53
N VAL A 156 -3.50 -29.20 10.79
CA VAL A 156 -3.87 -30.53 11.36
C VAL A 156 -2.88 -30.98 12.43
N ASP A 157 -1.61 -30.61 12.33
CA ASP A 157 -0.57 -30.93 13.31
C ASP A 157 -0.55 -30.00 14.53
N GLY A 158 -1.46 -29.02 14.60
CA GLY A 158 -1.58 -28.05 15.69
C GLY A 158 -0.68 -26.83 15.54
N SER A 159 0.20 -26.76 14.53
CA SER A 159 0.94 -25.55 14.21
C SER A 159 0.00 -24.45 13.67
N GLN A 160 0.37 -23.18 13.87
CA GLN A 160 -0.44 -22.05 13.40
C GLN A 160 0.04 -21.54 12.05
N PHE A 161 -0.89 -21.04 11.24
CA PHE A 161 -0.62 -20.35 10.00
C PHE A 161 -1.46 -19.08 9.87
N VAL A 162 -1.01 -18.15 9.02
CA VAL A 162 -1.72 -16.88 8.74
C VAL A 162 -2.75 -17.08 7.64
N SER A 163 -3.99 -16.67 7.91
CA SER A 163 -5.09 -16.62 6.94
C SER A 163 -5.49 -15.18 6.67
N VAL A 164 -5.38 -14.72 5.42
CA VAL A 164 -5.80 -13.39 5.00
C VAL A 164 -7.17 -13.48 4.33
N HIS A 165 -8.15 -12.78 4.88
CA HIS A 165 -9.51 -12.73 4.37
C HIS A 165 -9.72 -11.49 3.52
N PHE A 166 -10.06 -11.69 2.25
CA PHE A 166 -10.23 -10.60 1.28
C PHE A 166 -11.68 -10.17 1.15
N ALA A 167 -11.91 -8.85 1.16
CA ALA A 167 -13.19 -8.24 0.88
C ALA A 167 -13.45 -8.13 -0.64
N GLY A 168 -14.71 -7.85 -1.02
CA GLY A 168 -15.15 -7.74 -2.41
C GLY A 168 -14.34 -6.76 -3.28
N PRO A 169 -14.01 -5.54 -2.81
CA PRO A 169 -13.32 -4.55 -3.63
C PRO A 169 -11.98 -5.01 -4.21
N ILE A 170 -11.13 -5.67 -3.42
CA ILE A 170 -9.84 -6.16 -3.91
C ILE A 170 -10.01 -7.29 -4.94
N ARG A 171 -11.08 -8.07 -4.82
CA ARG A 171 -11.38 -9.18 -5.75
C ARG A 171 -11.76 -8.67 -7.13
N ALA A 172 -12.38 -7.50 -7.22
CA ALA A 172 -12.74 -6.85 -8.48
C ALA A 172 -11.55 -6.19 -9.18
N ALA A 173 -10.48 -5.85 -8.44
CA ALA A 173 -9.28 -5.22 -8.98
C ALA A 173 -8.30 -6.19 -9.69
N GLY A 174 -8.66 -7.46 -9.84
CA GLY A 174 -7.79 -8.50 -10.41
C GLY A 174 -6.95 -9.23 -9.37
N GLY A 175 -6.25 -10.30 -9.79
CA GLY A 175 -5.53 -11.20 -8.88
C GLY A 175 -4.20 -10.67 -8.32
N THR A 176 -3.62 -9.64 -8.93
CA THR A 176 -2.27 -9.15 -8.58
C THR A 176 -2.20 -8.61 -7.16
N ALA A 177 -3.14 -7.75 -6.76
CA ALA A 177 -3.15 -7.17 -5.40
C ALA A 177 -3.34 -8.25 -4.33
N GLN A 178 -4.16 -9.27 -4.60
CA GLN A 178 -4.34 -10.42 -3.71
C GLN A 178 -3.06 -11.26 -3.59
N ALA A 179 -2.41 -11.56 -4.71
CA ALA A 179 -1.16 -12.32 -4.72
C ALA A 179 -0.04 -11.60 -3.96
N LEU A 180 0.08 -10.28 -4.14
CA LEU A 180 1.05 -9.45 -3.43
C LEU A 180 0.73 -9.37 -1.93
N ALA A 181 -0.54 -9.29 -1.54
CA ALA A 181 -0.95 -9.34 -0.14
C ALA A 181 -0.54 -10.67 0.51
N VAL A 182 -0.74 -11.80 -0.18
CA VAL A 182 -0.30 -13.12 0.31
C VAL A 182 1.22 -13.19 0.44
N LEU A 183 1.97 -12.64 -0.53
CA LEU A 183 3.42 -12.58 -0.46
C LEU A 183 3.90 -11.77 0.75
N ILE A 184 3.36 -10.57 0.97
CA ILE A 184 3.71 -9.72 2.12
C ILE A 184 3.36 -10.45 3.44
N ALA A 185 2.19 -11.06 3.52
CA ALA A 185 1.78 -11.84 4.69
C ALA A 185 2.71 -13.04 4.95
N ASP A 186 3.19 -13.71 3.90
CA ASP A 186 4.18 -14.80 4.02
C ASP A 186 5.54 -14.29 4.55
N MET A 187 5.96 -13.10 4.14
CA MET A 187 7.18 -12.48 4.65
C MET A 187 7.04 -12.07 6.12
N ILE A 188 5.90 -11.50 6.51
CA ILE A 188 5.60 -11.14 7.92
C ILE A 188 5.55 -12.40 8.79
N ARG A 189 4.85 -13.48 8.36
CA ARG A 189 4.79 -14.70 9.18
C ARG A 189 6.17 -15.31 9.43
N ARG A 190 7.07 -15.24 8.44
CA ARG A 190 8.47 -15.72 8.59
C ARG A 190 9.22 -14.88 9.62
N GLU A 191 9.07 -13.56 9.57
CA GLU A 191 9.65 -12.63 10.55
C GLU A 191 9.17 -12.94 11.99
N LEU A 192 7.88 -13.26 12.13
CA LEU A 192 7.27 -13.58 13.42
C LEU A 192 7.36 -15.06 13.82
N ASN A 193 8.09 -15.88 13.05
CA ASN A 193 8.26 -17.32 13.29
C ASN A 193 6.95 -18.11 13.35
N ILE A 194 5.95 -17.74 12.54
CA ILE A 194 4.68 -18.45 12.40
C ILE A 194 4.80 -19.52 11.31
N GLY A 195 4.18 -20.67 11.49
CA GLY A 195 4.18 -21.78 10.55
C GLY A 195 3.53 -21.40 9.20
N HIS A 196 3.77 -22.23 8.19
CA HIS A 196 3.07 -22.11 6.92
C HIS A 196 1.81 -22.99 6.92
N TYR A 197 0.88 -22.69 6.01
CA TYR A 197 -0.26 -23.55 5.77
C TYR A 197 0.15 -24.93 5.28
N GLN A 198 -0.44 -25.97 5.85
CA GLN A 198 -0.23 -27.37 5.47
C GLN A 198 -1.52 -27.91 4.85
N PRO A 199 -1.56 -28.07 3.51
CA PRO A 199 -2.78 -28.55 2.85
C PRO A 199 -3.03 -30.03 3.19
N THR A 200 -4.30 -30.38 3.31
CA THR A 200 -4.72 -31.78 3.44
C THR A 200 -4.73 -32.48 2.08
N ASP A 201 -4.64 -33.84 2.09
CA ASP A 201 -4.69 -34.61 0.85
C ASP A 201 -5.95 -34.32 0.01
N PRO A 202 -7.18 -34.22 0.57
CA PRO A 202 -8.36 -33.86 -0.20
C PRO A 202 -8.26 -32.49 -0.87
N GLU A 203 -7.63 -31.48 -0.26
CA GLU A 203 -7.43 -30.15 -0.84
C GLU A 203 -6.45 -30.21 -2.00
N VAL A 204 -5.36 -30.96 -1.85
CA VAL A 204 -4.38 -31.17 -2.92
C VAL A 204 -5.03 -31.85 -4.14
N GLU A 205 -5.85 -32.87 -3.93
CA GLU A 205 -6.55 -33.56 -5.02
C GLU A 205 -7.55 -32.63 -5.71
N ARG A 206 -8.30 -31.80 -4.95
CA ARG A 206 -9.21 -30.82 -5.52
C ARG A 206 -8.49 -29.79 -6.40
N VAL A 207 -7.35 -29.26 -5.98
CA VAL A 207 -6.55 -28.32 -6.79
C VAL A 207 -6.08 -28.98 -8.09
N LYS A 208 -5.70 -30.26 -8.04
CA LYS A 208 -5.33 -31.02 -9.26
C LYS A 208 -6.50 -31.15 -10.24
N GLU A 209 -7.71 -31.41 -9.74
CA GLU A 209 -8.92 -31.44 -10.56
C GLU A 209 -9.21 -30.11 -11.23
N GLU A 210 -9.11 -29.01 -10.49
CA GLU A 210 -9.31 -27.66 -11.02
C GLU A 210 -8.31 -27.32 -12.14
N PHE A 211 -7.03 -27.67 -12.00
CA PHE A 211 -6.04 -27.54 -13.06
C PHE A 211 -6.40 -28.35 -14.31
N GLY A 212 -6.98 -29.55 -14.14
CA GLY A 212 -7.45 -30.39 -15.23
C GLY A 212 -8.58 -29.73 -16.02
N LEU A 213 -9.53 -29.08 -15.33
CA LEU A 213 -10.64 -28.35 -15.93
C LEU A 213 -10.18 -27.13 -16.72
N TYR A 214 -9.18 -26.39 -16.24
CA TYR A 214 -8.60 -25.25 -16.96
C TYR A 214 -7.95 -25.65 -18.30
N ARG A 215 -7.24 -26.79 -18.33
CA ARG A 215 -6.65 -27.33 -19.57
C ARG A 215 -7.69 -27.73 -20.61
N GLY A 216 -8.85 -28.21 -20.19
CA GLY A 216 -9.95 -28.62 -21.09
C GLY A 216 -10.64 -27.46 -21.82
N ASN A 217 -10.50 -26.24 -21.31
CA ASN A 217 -11.11 -25.02 -21.90
C ASN A 217 -10.15 -24.24 -22.82
N LEU A 218 -8.92 -24.69 -23.02
CA LEU A 218 -7.91 -24.09 -23.89
C LEU A 218 -7.75 -24.82 -25.24
N GLN A 219 -8.65 -25.74 -25.58
CA GLN A 219 -8.84 -26.32 -26.90
C GLN A 219 -10.08 -25.69 -27.56
#